data_f9959e31562c162f5f58c11983f1a7a8
#
_entry.id   f9959e31562c162f5f58c11983f1a7a8
#
_cell.length_a   1.000
_cell.length_b   1.000
_cell.length_c   1.000
_cell.angle_alpha   90.00
_cell.angle_beta   90.00
_cell.angle_gamma   90.00
#
_symmetry.space_group_name_H-M   'P 1'
#
loop_
_entity.id
_entity.type
_entity.pdbx_description
1 polymer ?
#
loop_
_entity_poly.entity_id
_entity_poly.type
_entity_poly.pdbx_seq_one_letter_code
_entity_poly.pdbx_strand_id
1 'polypeptide(L)'
;MKKEYFAGTKGDKPKSDLKITYSPSSNPLDFLLSSKVDILFRESILNQAKMVCKDLGINSGEFILEDFGALPFVIAARIEAVIKAAHPGIAEESLPEMKPHCKGKSNRDRFRRSRLYIPGNQPKLMLNAGIHKPDGIILDLEDSVASSEKESTRFIVRNALRTLDFFGAERMVRINQGEMGLIDLEFVVPHNVHLVLIPKAESREQIIAVDEKISDISKKCGRKEPVFLMPIIESAKG
;
A
#
# COMPACT_ATOMS: atom_id res chain seq x y z
N MET A 1 30.19 -5.03 -6.13
CA MET A 1 28.97 -4.48 -6.77
C MET A 1 28.18 -3.73 -5.68
N LYS A 2 27.75 -2.48 -5.96
CA LYS A 2 26.80 -1.79 -5.07
C LYS A 2 25.49 -2.60 -5.05
N LYS A 3 24.95 -2.83 -3.88
CA LYS A 3 23.63 -3.51 -3.75
C LYS A 3 22.55 -2.49 -4.08
N GLU A 4 21.69 -2.80 -5.03
CA GLU A 4 20.60 -1.95 -5.47
C GLU A 4 19.26 -2.53 -5.03
N TYR A 5 18.34 -1.65 -4.67
CA TYR A 5 16.99 -1.98 -4.26
C TYR A 5 15.99 -1.29 -5.17
N PHE A 6 14.98 -2.01 -5.60
CA PHE A 6 14.04 -1.56 -6.61
C PHE A 6 12.59 -1.63 -6.08
N ALA A 7 11.79 -0.61 -6.41
CA ALA A 7 10.33 -0.67 -6.30
C ALA A 7 9.70 0.01 -7.52
N GLY A 8 8.55 -0.50 -7.93
CA GLY A 8 7.80 -0.03 -9.09
C GLY A 8 7.21 -1.19 -9.87
N THR A 9 6.13 -0.93 -10.62
CA THR A 9 5.51 -1.95 -11.48
C THR A 9 6.48 -2.33 -12.60
N LYS A 10 6.68 -3.63 -12.81
CA LYS A 10 7.48 -4.14 -13.93
C LYS A 10 6.75 -3.89 -15.24
N GLY A 11 7.50 -3.48 -16.28
CA GLY A 11 6.98 -3.20 -17.62
C GLY A 11 7.48 -1.86 -18.15
N ASP A 12 7.32 -1.64 -19.46
CA ASP A 12 8.01 -0.51 -20.14
C ASP A 12 7.40 0.86 -19.85
N LYS A 13 6.11 0.93 -19.53
CA LYS A 13 5.39 2.21 -19.33
C LYS A 13 4.26 2.07 -18.32
N PRO A 14 4.57 1.94 -17.02
CA PRO A 14 3.53 2.00 -15.98
C PRO A 14 2.83 3.37 -16.05
N LYS A 15 1.59 3.43 -15.58
CA LYS A 15 0.81 4.68 -15.56
C LYS A 15 0.53 5.07 -14.12
N SER A 16 0.68 6.36 -13.81
CA SER A 16 0.47 6.92 -12.47
C SER A 16 1.31 6.23 -11.40
N ASP A 17 2.52 5.80 -11.77
CA ASP A 17 3.46 5.08 -10.90
C ASP A 17 4.86 5.67 -10.98
N LEU A 18 5.70 5.31 -10.02
CA LEU A 18 7.11 5.64 -9.93
C LEU A 18 7.93 4.36 -9.94
N LYS A 19 8.89 4.25 -10.85
CA LYS A 19 9.98 3.28 -10.71
C LYS A 19 11.12 3.95 -9.97
N ILE A 20 11.65 3.26 -9.00
CA ILE A 20 12.74 3.78 -8.18
C ILE A 20 13.79 2.72 -7.93
N THR A 21 15.05 3.13 -8.08
CA THR A 21 16.21 2.37 -7.64
C THR A 21 16.94 3.15 -6.57
N TYR A 22 17.26 2.49 -5.47
CA TYR A 22 18.05 3.05 -4.37
C TYR A 22 19.35 2.27 -4.18
N SER A 23 20.46 2.98 -4.18
CA SER A 23 21.80 2.45 -3.91
C SER A 23 22.34 3.08 -2.62
N PRO A 24 22.34 2.35 -1.49
CA PRO A 24 22.94 2.84 -0.26
C PRO A 24 24.42 3.18 -0.47
N SER A 25 24.86 4.34 -0.02
CA SER A 25 26.25 4.78 -0.06
C SER A 25 26.54 5.73 1.11
N SER A 26 27.81 6.05 1.33
CA SER A 26 28.25 7.08 2.29
C SER A 26 28.20 8.50 1.72
N ASN A 27 27.95 8.65 0.42
CA ASN A 27 27.83 9.96 -0.21
C ASN A 27 26.53 10.66 0.23
N PRO A 28 26.48 11.99 0.24
CA PRO A 28 25.25 12.74 0.46
C PRO A 28 24.12 12.27 -0.45
N LEU A 29 22.87 12.52 -0.03
CA LEU A 29 21.70 12.20 -0.84
C LEU A 29 21.80 12.82 -2.23
N ASP A 30 21.66 11.98 -3.26
CA ASP A 30 21.58 12.39 -4.67
C ASP A 30 20.34 11.79 -5.32
N PHE A 31 19.67 12.59 -6.16
CA PHE A 31 18.43 12.22 -6.83
C PHE A 31 18.52 12.49 -8.32
N LEU A 32 18.57 11.44 -9.13
CA LEU A 32 18.43 11.51 -10.58
C LEU A 32 16.96 11.28 -10.96
N LEU A 33 16.27 12.35 -11.37
CA LEU A 33 14.86 12.30 -11.77
C LEU A 33 14.70 12.38 -13.28
N SER A 34 13.97 11.41 -13.84
CA SER A 34 13.41 11.45 -15.19
C SER A 34 11.88 11.44 -15.09
N SER A 35 11.19 12.47 -15.59
CA SER A 35 9.75 12.58 -15.52
C SER A 35 9.17 13.17 -16.80
N LYS A 36 7.98 12.69 -17.20
CA LYS A 36 7.22 13.28 -18.31
C LYS A 36 6.59 14.63 -17.96
N VAL A 37 6.47 14.93 -16.69
CA VAL A 37 5.89 16.15 -16.14
C VAL A 37 6.95 17.04 -15.46
N ASP A 38 8.21 16.85 -15.82
CA ASP A 38 9.39 17.46 -15.21
C ASP A 38 9.27 18.99 -15.08
N ILE A 39 8.83 19.66 -16.15
CA ILE A 39 8.73 21.13 -16.20
C ILE A 39 7.80 21.67 -15.08
N LEU A 40 6.73 20.96 -14.75
CA LEU A 40 5.72 21.43 -13.81
C LEU A 40 5.94 20.90 -12.39
N PHE A 41 6.46 19.69 -12.24
CA PHE A 41 6.40 18.96 -10.97
C PHE A 41 7.77 18.50 -10.43
N ARG A 42 8.88 18.80 -11.13
CA ARG A 42 10.23 18.39 -10.71
C ARG A 42 10.52 18.69 -9.25
N GLU A 43 10.35 19.96 -8.87
CA GLU A 43 10.64 20.39 -7.49
C GLU A 43 9.73 19.70 -6.48
N SER A 44 8.45 19.55 -6.80
CA SER A 44 7.47 18.87 -5.92
C SER A 44 7.85 17.41 -5.69
N ILE A 45 8.22 16.68 -6.75
CA ILE A 45 8.65 15.26 -6.67
C ILE A 45 9.92 15.15 -5.83
N LEU A 46 10.93 15.98 -6.09
CA LEU A 46 12.20 15.95 -5.35
C LEU A 46 12.03 16.37 -3.88
N ASN A 47 11.19 17.37 -3.60
CA ASN A 47 10.91 17.79 -2.24
C ASN A 47 10.22 16.69 -1.45
N GLN A 48 9.28 15.98 -2.08
CA GLN A 48 8.65 14.84 -1.46
C GLN A 48 9.63 13.69 -1.22
N ALA A 49 10.52 13.41 -2.17
CA ALA A 49 11.56 12.39 -1.99
C ALA A 49 12.47 12.71 -0.79
N LYS A 50 12.92 13.97 -0.69
CA LYS A 50 13.72 14.45 0.44
C LYS A 50 12.96 14.36 1.77
N MET A 51 11.65 14.66 1.77
CA MET A 51 10.81 14.56 2.96
C MET A 51 10.73 13.11 3.45
N VAL A 52 10.48 12.15 2.56
CA VAL A 52 10.44 10.73 2.92
C VAL A 52 11.79 10.26 3.48
N CYS A 53 12.91 10.64 2.84
CA CYS A 53 14.24 10.33 3.35
C CYS A 53 14.45 10.90 4.76
N LYS A 54 14.04 12.16 4.98
CA LYS A 54 14.13 12.81 6.29
C LYS A 54 13.30 12.09 7.36
N ASP A 55 12.05 11.74 7.04
CA ASP A 55 11.14 11.04 7.96
C ASP A 55 11.72 9.68 8.40
N LEU A 56 12.45 9.01 7.48
CA LEU A 56 13.07 7.72 7.72
C LEU A 56 14.52 7.80 8.21
N GLY A 57 15.06 9.00 8.48
CA GLY A 57 16.42 9.22 8.97
C GLY A 57 17.52 8.93 7.94
N ILE A 58 17.20 8.92 6.64
CA ILE A 58 18.16 8.66 5.56
C ILE A 58 18.80 9.95 5.08
N ASN A 59 20.13 10.05 5.24
CA ASN A 59 20.91 11.25 4.91
C ASN A 59 21.95 11.00 3.81
N SER A 60 22.03 9.78 3.28
CA SER A 60 23.04 9.40 2.28
C SER A 60 22.50 8.35 1.31
N GLY A 61 23.07 8.29 0.10
CA GLY A 61 22.69 7.33 -0.93
C GLY A 61 22.24 7.97 -2.24
N GLU A 62 22.15 7.15 -3.26
CA GLU A 62 21.83 7.56 -4.63
C GLU A 62 20.43 7.00 -5.00
N PHE A 63 19.54 7.86 -5.49
CA PHE A 63 18.19 7.51 -5.92
C PHE A 63 18.01 7.82 -7.41
N ILE A 64 17.58 6.83 -8.18
CA ILE A 64 17.15 7.00 -9.56
C ILE A 64 15.63 6.88 -9.60
N LEU A 65 14.95 7.95 -10.01
CA LEU A 65 13.49 8.05 -10.07
C LEU A 65 13.06 8.19 -11.53
N GLU A 66 12.26 7.23 -12.00
CA GLU A 66 11.58 7.28 -13.30
C GLU A 66 10.08 7.49 -13.03
N ASP A 67 9.64 8.73 -13.19
CA ASP A 67 8.24 9.09 -12.91
C ASP A 67 7.35 8.99 -14.15
N PHE A 68 6.26 8.26 -14.01
CA PHE A 68 5.22 8.07 -15.03
C PHE A 68 3.91 8.76 -14.65
N GLY A 69 4.00 9.92 -14.00
CA GLY A 69 2.86 10.68 -13.50
C GLY A 69 2.32 10.12 -12.18
N ALA A 70 3.21 9.74 -11.28
CA ALA A 70 2.87 9.27 -9.95
C ALA A 70 2.27 10.39 -9.10
N LEU A 71 1.24 10.07 -8.33
CA LEU A 71 0.71 10.98 -7.32
C LEU A 71 1.55 10.93 -6.03
N PRO A 72 1.47 11.95 -5.18
CA PRO A 72 2.24 12.04 -3.95
C PRO A 72 2.21 10.79 -3.07
N PHE A 73 1.05 10.13 -2.91
CA PHE A 73 0.94 8.92 -2.11
C PHE A 73 1.72 7.72 -2.68
N VAL A 74 1.86 7.66 -4.02
CA VAL A 74 2.63 6.62 -4.72
C VAL A 74 4.12 6.90 -4.58
N ILE A 75 4.54 8.17 -4.79
CA ILE A 75 5.94 8.60 -4.65
C ILE A 75 6.44 8.24 -3.25
N ALA A 76 5.70 8.64 -2.21
CA ALA A 76 6.07 8.31 -0.83
C ALA A 76 6.14 6.79 -0.59
N ALA A 77 5.14 6.03 -1.06
CA ALA A 77 5.11 4.57 -0.89
C ALA A 77 6.30 3.87 -1.55
N ARG A 78 6.66 4.27 -2.78
CA ARG A 78 7.74 3.63 -3.53
C ARG A 78 9.12 3.95 -2.92
N ILE A 79 9.32 5.19 -2.46
CA ILE A 79 10.58 5.61 -1.81
C ILE A 79 10.73 4.89 -0.47
N GLU A 80 9.69 4.88 0.35
CA GLU A 80 9.73 4.18 1.63
C GLU A 80 9.99 2.67 1.46
N ALA A 81 9.36 2.05 0.45
CA ALA A 81 9.53 0.62 0.17
C ALA A 81 11.00 0.26 -0.12
N VAL A 82 11.70 1.01 -0.97
CA VAL A 82 13.11 0.71 -1.28
C VAL A 82 14.03 1.00 -0.11
N ILE A 83 13.75 2.04 0.67
CA ILE A 83 14.53 2.37 1.88
C ILE A 83 14.39 1.24 2.91
N LYS A 84 13.17 0.80 3.22
CA LYS A 84 12.94 -0.29 4.18
C LYS A 84 13.47 -1.64 3.70
N ALA A 85 13.45 -1.89 2.39
CA ALA A 85 14.09 -3.07 1.81
C ALA A 85 15.63 -3.05 1.99
N ALA A 86 16.25 -1.86 1.91
CA ALA A 86 17.67 -1.68 2.13
C ALA A 86 18.05 -1.68 3.62
N HIS A 87 17.16 -1.17 4.46
CA HIS A 87 17.36 -0.95 5.90
C HIS A 87 16.18 -1.53 6.71
N PRO A 88 16.06 -2.86 6.84
CA PRO A 88 14.89 -3.50 7.48
C PRO A 88 14.74 -3.18 8.97
N GLY A 89 15.74 -2.55 9.60
CA GLY A 89 15.66 -2.12 11.00
C GLY A 89 14.99 -0.76 11.23
N ILE A 90 14.62 -0.02 10.18
CA ILE A 90 13.94 1.28 10.30
C ILE A 90 12.49 1.04 10.74
N ALA A 91 12.14 1.53 11.93
CA ALA A 91 10.78 1.47 12.46
C ALA A 91 9.91 2.66 12.01
N GLU A 92 10.52 3.80 11.75
CA GLU A 92 9.86 5.04 11.34
C GLU A 92 9.08 4.84 10.03
N GLU A 93 8.01 5.62 9.85
CA GLU A 93 7.15 5.61 8.69
C GLU A 93 6.99 7.01 8.11
N SER A 94 6.95 7.13 6.78
CA SER A 94 6.57 8.36 6.09
C SER A 94 5.12 8.27 5.61
N LEU A 95 4.20 8.62 6.51
CA LEU A 95 2.77 8.47 6.27
C LEU A 95 2.16 9.75 5.68
N PRO A 96 1.44 9.67 4.55
CA PRO A 96 0.63 10.80 4.12
C PRO A 96 -0.47 11.10 5.15
N GLU A 97 -0.87 12.36 5.26
CA GLU A 97 -1.98 12.74 6.11
C GLU A 97 -3.26 11.97 5.76
N MET A 98 -3.93 11.42 6.76
CA MET A 98 -5.21 10.76 6.54
C MET A 98 -6.30 11.77 6.23
N LYS A 99 -6.80 11.74 4.99
CA LYS A 99 -7.80 12.68 4.50
C LYS A 99 -9.17 12.48 5.19
N PRO A 100 -10.00 13.53 5.33
CA PRO A 100 -11.30 13.42 6.00
C PRO A 100 -12.21 12.34 5.43
N HIS A 101 -12.29 12.21 4.10
CA HIS A 101 -13.08 11.18 3.41
C HIS A 101 -12.57 9.74 3.64
N CYS A 102 -11.34 9.59 4.16
CA CYS A 102 -10.78 8.29 4.53
C CYS A 102 -11.12 7.86 5.96
N LYS A 103 -11.76 8.72 6.78
CA LYS A 103 -12.09 8.46 8.18
C LYS A 103 -13.49 7.89 8.40
N GLY A 104 -14.22 7.60 7.32
CA GLY A 104 -15.56 7.01 7.39
C GLY A 104 -15.58 5.64 8.08
N LYS A 105 -16.76 5.28 8.59
CA LYS A 105 -17.02 3.99 9.25
C LYS A 105 -17.79 3.07 8.31
N SER A 106 -17.75 1.77 8.60
CA SER A 106 -18.60 0.78 7.95
C SER A 106 -19.47 0.05 8.97
N ASN A 107 -20.54 -0.56 8.50
CA ASN A 107 -21.48 -1.31 9.32
C ASN A 107 -21.52 -2.79 8.90
N ARG A 108 -21.80 -3.67 9.87
CA ARG A 108 -21.91 -5.12 9.62
C ARG A 108 -22.97 -5.44 8.59
N ASP A 109 -24.14 -4.82 8.70
CA ASP A 109 -25.32 -5.11 7.88
C ASP A 109 -25.39 -4.27 6.59
N ARG A 110 -24.26 -3.68 6.20
CA ARG A 110 -24.14 -2.95 4.94
C ARG A 110 -24.33 -3.90 3.75
N PHE A 111 -25.08 -3.46 2.74
CA PHE A 111 -25.17 -4.18 1.47
C PHE A 111 -23.80 -4.19 0.75
N ARG A 112 -23.42 -5.35 0.24
CA ARG A 112 -22.19 -5.60 -0.52
C ARG A 112 -22.49 -6.33 -1.83
N ARG A 113 -23.45 -5.78 -2.60
CA ARG A 113 -23.94 -6.38 -3.86
C ARG A 113 -22.88 -6.33 -4.95
N SER A 114 -22.15 -5.22 -5.05
CA SER A 114 -21.08 -5.01 -6.02
C SER A 114 -19.75 -4.76 -5.33
N ARG A 115 -18.70 -5.47 -5.76
CA ARG A 115 -17.35 -5.35 -5.23
C ARG A 115 -16.37 -5.26 -6.38
N LEU A 116 -15.58 -4.19 -6.41
CA LEU A 116 -14.59 -3.95 -7.45
C LEU A 116 -13.21 -4.35 -6.96
N TYR A 117 -12.61 -5.35 -7.58
CA TYR A 117 -11.23 -5.75 -7.34
C TYR A 117 -10.25 -4.84 -8.09
N ILE A 118 -9.24 -4.35 -7.39
CA ILE A 118 -8.18 -3.50 -7.93
C ILE A 118 -6.83 -4.08 -7.51
N PRO A 119 -5.93 -4.44 -8.44
CA PRO A 119 -4.57 -4.83 -8.09
C PRO A 119 -3.86 -3.76 -7.27
N GLY A 120 -3.30 -4.16 -6.13
CA GLY A 120 -2.68 -3.25 -5.17
C GLY A 120 -1.43 -2.54 -5.69
N ASN A 121 -0.81 -3.07 -6.75
CA ASN A 121 0.34 -2.47 -7.41
C ASN A 121 -0.02 -1.58 -8.61
N GLN A 122 -1.32 -1.28 -8.85
CA GLN A 122 -1.77 -0.47 -9.98
C GLN A 122 -2.47 0.83 -9.55
N PRO A 123 -1.72 1.86 -9.17
CA PRO A 123 -2.27 3.12 -8.66
C PRO A 123 -3.27 3.78 -9.60
N LYS A 124 -3.04 3.70 -10.92
CA LYS A 124 -3.96 4.26 -11.92
C LYS A 124 -5.39 3.74 -11.78
N LEU A 125 -5.56 2.46 -11.49
CA LEU A 125 -6.88 1.85 -11.34
C LEU A 125 -7.53 2.29 -10.02
N MET A 126 -6.73 2.46 -8.97
CA MET A 126 -7.21 2.91 -7.66
C MET A 126 -7.83 4.31 -7.72
N LEU A 127 -7.20 5.24 -8.48
CA LEU A 127 -7.64 6.64 -8.59
C LEU A 127 -9.08 6.79 -9.05
N ASN A 128 -9.52 5.93 -9.94
CA ASN A 128 -10.84 6.02 -10.56
C ASN A 128 -11.84 4.99 -10.01
N ALA A 129 -11.43 4.16 -9.06
CA ALA A 129 -12.25 3.06 -8.56
C ALA A 129 -13.61 3.54 -7.98
N GLY A 130 -13.60 4.62 -7.22
CA GLY A 130 -14.81 5.17 -6.60
C GLY A 130 -15.82 5.76 -7.58
N ILE A 131 -15.39 6.19 -8.78
CA ILE A 131 -16.28 6.76 -9.80
C ILE A 131 -17.33 5.75 -10.26
N HIS A 132 -17.01 4.46 -10.23
CA HIS A 132 -17.92 3.36 -10.59
C HIS A 132 -18.97 3.08 -9.52
N LYS A 133 -18.90 3.73 -8.34
CA LYS A 133 -19.85 3.62 -7.23
C LYS A 133 -20.16 2.17 -6.82
N PRO A 134 -19.18 1.28 -6.66
CA PRO A 134 -19.44 -0.05 -6.13
C PRO A 134 -19.80 0.04 -4.63
N ASP A 135 -20.46 -0.98 -4.09
CA ASP A 135 -20.69 -1.08 -2.64
C ASP A 135 -19.37 -1.24 -1.86
N GLY A 136 -18.37 -1.90 -2.45
CA GLY A 136 -17.04 -2.07 -1.88
C GLY A 136 -15.93 -2.04 -2.93
N ILE A 137 -14.76 -1.54 -2.55
CA ILE A 137 -13.52 -1.58 -3.34
C ILE A 137 -12.52 -2.45 -2.60
N ILE A 138 -12.03 -3.48 -3.29
CA ILE A 138 -11.06 -4.44 -2.78
C ILE A 138 -9.70 -4.10 -3.38
N LEU A 139 -8.78 -3.60 -2.54
CA LEU A 139 -7.38 -3.47 -2.90
C LEU A 139 -6.72 -4.84 -2.68
N ASP A 140 -6.22 -5.42 -3.75
CA ASP A 140 -5.73 -6.80 -3.73
C ASP A 140 -4.21 -6.87 -3.54
N LEU A 141 -3.78 -7.62 -2.54
CA LEU A 141 -2.37 -7.91 -2.25
C LEU A 141 -1.98 -9.35 -2.66
N GLU A 142 -2.96 -10.16 -3.07
CA GLU A 142 -2.75 -11.61 -3.30
C GLU A 142 -2.49 -11.93 -4.78
N ASP A 143 -3.41 -12.57 -5.47
CA ASP A 143 -3.19 -13.19 -6.78
C ASP A 143 -2.91 -12.20 -7.91
N SER A 144 -3.46 -10.98 -7.83
CA SER A 144 -3.24 -9.96 -8.86
C SER A 144 -1.87 -9.26 -8.78
N VAL A 145 -1.08 -9.56 -7.75
CA VAL A 145 0.23 -8.96 -7.51
C VAL A 145 1.33 -10.00 -7.63
N ALA A 146 2.29 -9.76 -8.51
CA ALA A 146 3.45 -10.63 -8.67
C ALA A 146 4.23 -10.76 -7.35
N SER A 147 4.75 -11.96 -7.05
CA SER A 147 5.45 -12.25 -5.78
C SER A 147 6.58 -11.26 -5.49
N SER A 148 7.30 -10.81 -6.52
CA SER A 148 8.40 -9.85 -6.39
C SER A 148 7.96 -8.42 -6.08
N GLU A 149 6.66 -8.09 -6.16
CA GLU A 149 6.11 -6.77 -5.93
C GLU A 149 5.27 -6.71 -4.64
N LYS A 150 4.94 -7.85 -4.02
CA LYS A 150 4.03 -7.93 -2.87
C LYS A 150 4.48 -7.04 -1.71
N GLU A 151 5.75 -7.08 -1.35
CA GLU A 151 6.27 -6.27 -0.24
C GLU A 151 6.14 -4.77 -0.49
N SER A 152 6.54 -4.30 -1.67
CA SER A 152 6.42 -2.88 -2.02
C SER A 152 4.98 -2.41 -2.21
N THR A 153 4.08 -3.33 -2.59
CA THR A 153 2.66 -3.04 -2.81
C THR A 153 1.93 -2.69 -1.50
N ARG A 154 2.34 -3.25 -0.36
CA ARG A 154 1.79 -2.92 0.96
C ARG A 154 1.79 -1.41 1.23
N PHE A 155 2.90 -0.74 0.91
CA PHE A 155 3.06 0.70 1.10
C PHE A 155 2.08 1.50 0.23
N ILE A 156 1.84 1.07 -1.01
CA ILE A 156 0.86 1.72 -1.90
C ILE A 156 -0.54 1.56 -1.35
N VAL A 157 -0.94 0.33 -0.99
CA VAL A 157 -2.28 0.05 -0.44
C VAL A 157 -2.50 0.83 0.86
N ARG A 158 -1.51 0.85 1.76
CA ARG A 158 -1.53 1.65 2.98
C ARG A 158 -1.78 3.14 2.70
N ASN A 159 -0.99 3.72 1.80
CA ASN A 159 -1.10 5.13 1.47
C ASN A 159 -2.39 5.46 0.70
N ALA A 160 -2.88 4.54 -0.14
CA ALA A 160 -4.18 4.67 -0.82
C ALA A 160 -5.34 4.70 0.19
N LEU A 161 -5.32 3.83 1.20
CA LEU A 161 -6.29 3.85 2.30
C LEU A 161 -6.31 5.16 3.08
N ARG A 162 -5.23 5.93 3.09
CA ARG A 162 -5.13 7.22 3.79
C ARG A 162 -5.55 8.42 2.94
N THR A 163 -5.48 8.28 1.60
CA THR A 163 -5.54 9.45 0.71
C THR A 163 -6.63 9.42 -0.33
N LEU A 164 -7.03 8.23 -0.82
CA LEU A 164 -7.97 8.14 -1.93
C LEU A 164 -9.42 8.20 -1.48
N ASP A 165 -10.20 9.00 -2.21
CA ASP A 165 -11.64 9.03 -2.05
C ASP A 165 -12.28 7.87 -2.85
N PHE A 166 -12.94 6.98 -2.14
CA PHE A 166 -13.71 5.88 -2.73
C PHE A 166 -15.22 6.20 -2.78
N PHE A 167 -15.58 7.48 -2.61
CA PHE A 167 -16.95 7.99 -2.74
C PHE A 167 -17.97 7.19 -1.92
N GLY A 168 -17.59 6.82 -0.70
CA GLY A 168 -18.45 6.06 0.22
C GLY A 168 -18.43 4.55 0.01
N ALA A 169 -17.72 4.00 -0.97
CA ALA A 169 -17.50 2.56 -1.08
C ALA A 169 -16.78 2.00 0.16
N GLU A 170 -17.11 0.78 0.57
CA GLU A 170 -16.43 0.11 1.67
C GLU A 170 -14.97 -0.18 1.31
N ARG A 171 -14.07 0.13 2.23
CA ARG A 171 -12.61 0.03 2.07
C ARG A 171 -12.18 -1.38 2.43
N MET A 172 -11.98 -2.21 1.43
CA MET A 172 -11.67 -3.62 1.60
C MET A 172 -10.25 -3.92 1.12
N VAL A 173 -9.59 -4.90 1.76
CA VAL A 173 -8.29 -5.41 1.33
C VAL A 173 -8.33 -6.93 1.31
N ARG A 174 -7.90 -7.54 0.20
CA ARG A 174 -7.59 -8.97 0.17
C ARG A 174 -6.11 -9.13 0.52
N ILE A 175 -5.85 -9.76 1.66
CA ILE A 175 -4.50 -10.04 2.15
C ILE A 175 -3.90 -11.27 1.47
N ASN A 176 -2.59 -11.47 1.61
CA ASN A 176 -1.92 -12.69 1.20
C ASN A 176 -2.29 -13.87 2.13
N GLN A 177 -1.90 -15.07 1.75
CA GLN A 177 -2.07 -16.25 2.57
C GLN A 177 -0.97 -16.36 3.66
N GLY A 178 -1.28 -17.05 4.76
CA GLY A 178 -0.33 -17.40 5.82
C GLY A 178 0.36 -16.18 6.46
N GLU A 179 1.62 -16.36 6.82
CA GLU A 179 2.43 -15.33 7.50
C GLU A 179 2.49 -14.00 6.73
N MET A 180 2.55 -14.08 5.39
CA MET A 180 2.57 -12.87 4.55
C MET A 180 1.30 -12.05 4.73
N GLY A 181 0.14 -12.69 4.87
CA GLY A 181 -1.13 -12.05 5.15
C GLY A 181 -1.19 -11.41 6.54
N LEU A 182 -0.60 -12.07 7.54
CA LEU A 182 -0.51 -11.49 8.89
C LEU A 182 0.37 -10.23 8.92
N ILE A 183 1.42 -10.17 8.09
CA ILE A 183 2.23 -8.96 7.90
C ILE A 183 1.42 -7.87 7.17
N ASP A 184 0.63 -8.23 6.14
CA ASP A 184 -0.21 -7.26 5.42
C ASP A 184 -1.16 -6.50 6.36
N LEU A 185 -1.65 -7.16 7.42
CA LEU A 185 -2.52 -6.55 8.41
C LEU A 185 -1.87 -5.36 9.13
N GLU A 186 -0.56 -5.41 9.36
CA GLU A 186 0.18 -4.30 9.98
C GLU A 186 0.15 -3.04 9.12
N PHE A 187 0.05 -3.21 7.80
CA PHE A 187 -0.02 -2.10 6.84
C PHE A 187 -1.45 -1.58 6.58
N VAL A 188 -2.49 -2.31 6.95
CA VAL A 188 -3.85 -1.90 6.58
C VAL A 188 -4.77 -1.61 7.77
N VAL A 189 -4.62 -2.34 8.87
CA VAL A 189 -5.49 -2.18 10.05
C VAL A 189 -5.38 -0.78 10.68
N PRO A 190 -4.18 -0.18 10.86
CA PRO A 190 -4.06 1.16 11.39
C PRO A 190 -4.61 2.26 10.47
N HIS A 191 -4.86 1.93 9.19
CA HIS A 191 -5.15 2.91 8.15
C HIS A 191 -6.59 2.83 7.62
N ASN A 192 -7.52 2.47 8.51
CA ASN A 192 -8.95 2.47 8.28
C ASN A 192 -9.43 1.55 7.14
N VAL A 193 -8.87 0.33 7.04
CA VAL A 193 -9.54 -0.75 6.32
C VAL A 193 -10.83 -1.11 7.04
N HIS A 194 -11.93 -1.33 6.33
CA HIS A 194 -13.21 -1.70 6.94
C HIS A 194 -13.41 -3.21 6.98
N LEU A 195 -12.94 -3.91 5.95
CA LEU A 195 -13.12 -5.33 5.80
C LEU A 195 -11.88 -5.97 5.19
N VAL A 196 -11.45 -7.08 5.76
CA VAL A 196 -10.34 -7.90 5.27
C VAL A 196 -10.89 -9.17 4.64
N LEU A 197 -10.51 -9.43 3.39
CA LEU A 197 -10.79 -10.69 2.71
C LEU A 197 -9.64 -11.64 2.96
N ILE A 198 -9.98 -12.85 3.43
CA ILE A 198 -9.04 -13.94 3.70
C ILE A 198 -9.13 -14.92 2.54
N PRO A 199 -8.12 -14.98 1.63
CA PRO A 199 -8.16 -15.86 0.48
C PRO A 199 -7.98 -17.31 0.88
N LYS A 200 -8.53 -18.23 0.10
CA LYS A 200 -8.35 -19.68 0.22
C LYS A 200 -8.52 -20.15 1.67
N ALA A 201 -9.61 -19.70 2.29
CA ALA A 201 -9.93 -20.07 3.66
C ALA A 201 -10.34 -21.55 3.73
N GLU A 202 -9.52 -22.37 4.36
CA GLU A 202 -9.66 -23.83 4.43
C GLU A 202 -9.75 -24.36 5.86
N SER A 203 -9.53 -23.52 6.87
CA SER A 203 -9.60 -23.93 8.25
C SER A 203 -10.03 -22.80 9.18
N ARG A 204 -10.58 -23.18 10.34
CA ARG A 204 -10.95 -22.27 11.42
C ARG A 204 -9.74 -21.52 11.96
N GLU A 205 -8.61 -22.20 12.06
CA GLU A 205 -7.35 -21.69 12.64
C GLU A 205 -6.82 -20.50 11.82
N GLN A 206 -6.98 -20.52 10.49
CA GLN A 206 -6.62 -19.39 9.62
C GLN A 206 -7.43 -18.14 9.98
N ILE A 207 -8.73 -18.30 10.20
CA ILE A 207 -9.61 -17.17 10.54
C ILE A 207 -9.29 -16.62 11.92
N ILE A 208 -9.06 -17.51 12.91
CA ILE A 208 -8.68 -17.12 14.26
C ILE A 208 -7.37 -16.35 14.27
N ALA A 209 -6.35 -16.83 13.56
CA ALA A 209 -5.04 -16.16 13.50
C ALA A 209 -5.16 -14.72 12.92
N VAL A 210 -5.99 -14.53 11.90
CA VAL A 210 -6.25 -13.19 11.33
C VAL A 210 -7.01 -12.31 12.33
N ASP A 211 -8.04 -12.84 12.99
CA ASP A 211 -8.84 -12.08 13.97
C ASP A 211 -8.02 -11.65 15.19
N GLU A 212 -7.22 -12.57 15.74
CA GLU A 212 -6.29 -12.28 16.83
C GLU A 212 -5.27 -11.21 16.44
N LYS A 213 -4.65 -11.34 15.26
CA LYS A 213 -3.70 -10.35 14.75
C LYS A 213 -4.33 -8.97 14.58
N ILE A 214 -5.55 -8.89 14.03
CA ILE A 214 -6.30 -7.64 13.91
C ILE A 214 -6.59 -7.04 15.28
N SER A 215 -6.99 -7.87 16.24
CA SER A 215 -7.28 -7.44 17.61
C SER A 215 -6.05 -6.84 18.27
N ASP A 216 -4.90 -7.47 18.12
CA ASP A 216 -3.63 -6.99 18.68
C ASP A 216 -3.16 -5.68 18.05
N ILE A 217 -3.22 -5.56 16.72
CA ILE A 217 -2.89 -4.32 16.02
C ILE A 217 -3.85 -3.21 16.43
N SER A 218 -5.15 -3.49 16.51
CA SER A 218 -6.17 -2.51 16.89
C SER A 218 -5.94 -1.97 18.31
N LYS A 219 -5.59 -2.83 19.27
CA LYS A 219 -5.20 -2.42 20.62
C LYS A 219 -3.97 -1.51 20.61
N LYS A 220 -2.92 -1.89 19.85
CA LYS A 220 -1.66 -1.13 19.77
C LYS A 220 -1.85 0.25 19.16
N CYS A 221 -2.66 0.39 18.10
CA CYS A 221 -2.89 1.68 17.42
C CYS A 221 -4.08 2.47 17.98
N GLY A 222 -4.78 1.95 19.01
CA GLY A 222 -5.93 2.61 19.64
C GLY A 222 -7.18 2.65 18.74
N ARG A 223 -7.30 1.74 17.78
CA ARG A 223 -8.45 1.64 16.89
C ARG A 223 -9.68 1.14 17.67
N LYS A 224 -10.79 1.88 17.55
CA LYS A 224 -12.08 1.53 18.21
C LYS A 224 -13.07 0.88 17.25
N GLU A 225 -12.97 1.20 15.96
CA GLU A 225 -13.89 0.69 14.96
C GLU A 225 -13.53 -0.75 14.57
N PRO A 226 -14.52 -1.65 14.43
CA PRO A 226 -14.26 -3.04 14.07
C PRO A 226 -13.69 -3.15 12.66
N VAL A 227 -12.90 -4.19 12.42
CA VAL A 227 -12.54 -4.67 11.09
C VAL A 227 -13.34 -5.94 10.84
N PHE A 228 -14.14 -5.96 9.78
CA PHE A 228 -14.93 -7.15 9.42
C PHE A 228 -14.05 -8.15 8.66
N LEU A 229 -14.38 -9.44 8.78
CA LEU A 229 -13.72 -10.53 8.06
C LEU A 229 -14.64 -11.10 7.00
N MET A 230 -14.06 -11.42 5.84
CA MET A 230 -14.73 -12.11 4.75
C MET A 230 -13.84 -13.26 4.25
N PRO A 231 -14.00 -14.48 4.79
CA PRO A 231 -13.34 -15.66 4.24
C PRO A 231 -13.82 -15.94 2.81
N ILE A 232 -12.89 -16.28 1.92
CA ILE A 232 -13.20 -16.71 0.55
C ILE A 232 -13.06 -18.23 0.50
N ILE A 233 -14.21 -18.90 0.32
CA ILE A 233 -14.31 -20.35 0.16
C ILE A 233 -14.20 -20.66 -1.32
N GLU A 234 -13.04 -21.11 -1.76
CA GLU A 234 -12.72 -21.30 -3.18
C GLU A 234 -11.97 -22.61 -3.46
N SER A 235 -11.89 -23.51 -2.47
CA SER A 235 -11.36 -24.85 -2.60
C SER A 235 -12.34 -25.90 -2.09
N ALA A 236 -12.17 -27.15 -2.48
CA ALA A 236 -13.01 -28.26 -2.00
C ALA A 236 -12.82 -28.54 -0.50
N LYS A 237 -11.78 -28.00 0.12
CA LYS A 237 -11.50 -28.17 1.54
C LYS A 237 -12.08 -27.06 2.42
N GLY A 238 -12.39 -25.91 1.82
CA GLY A 238 -12.91 -24.72 2.49
C GLY A 238 -14.41 -24.76 2.83
#